data_c4eb31cdc0edc78e1e50a2b1afe86c94
#
_entry.id   c4eb31cdc0edc78e1e50a2b1afe86c94
#
_cell.length_a   1.000
_cell.length_b   1.000
_cell.length_c   1.000
_cell.angle_alpha   90.00
_cell.angle_beta   90.00
_cell.angle_gamma   90.00
#
_symmetry.space_group_name_H-M   'P 1'
#
loop_
_entity.id
_entity.type
_entity.pdbx_description
1 polymer ?
#
loop_
_entity_poly.entity_id
_entity_poly.type
_entity_poly.pdbx_seq_one_letter_code
_entity_poly.pdbx_strand_id
1 'polypeptide(L)'
;MYNLNLIFFFLVIFFPVFYQRVLSENHASLPPRGWNSYDSFCWTISEEEFLQNAQLISQKLHSHGYEYAVVDYLWYRKLVPGAYVDSLGYDVIDEWGRVIPDPGRWPSSKGGKGFSEVAKKVHDMGLKFGFHVMRGISTQAVNANTPILDVTTGKAYVESGKTWHAKDIGMKERACAWMKNGFMSVDTTLGAGRAFLRSLYHQYAEWNVDFVKHDCVFGDDFQLDEITVVSGILKGLNRTILYSLSPGTSATPTMAKKVAPLVNMYRVTGDDWDTWGDVATHFDVSRDFAAASMIGANGLLGNSWPDLDMLPLGWLTDPGANVGPHRSSRLSVDEQKTQMTLWSMARSPLMFGGDMRKLDDTTYGLITNPFPYITSTTEVQILEQGPKIRTRSSHNMGVSEKLVVGLSSCHVPEAKGWFLQTVEANLEQICWRWGSRSKKVKPFCLYKTEASLQSDEDVEYSEKYRGKLHLHASNSEGFCFDTSSKRKRTSKEHKRASFSPCRLDANQMWELSNNGTLMNSYSGSCASMKLMKANASPGGVRSWIATGKNGKVYLAYFNLNPTKTVISTTVSSLSKAFPTINFGSCSCKEVWSGKDYGSLQHSLSASVASHGCALFILTCMT
;
A
#
# COMPACT_ATOMS: atom_id res chain seq x y z
N MET A 1 -24.98 59.60 -35.82
CA MET A 1 -23.92 59.38 -34.87
C MET A 1 -24.49 58.77 -33.58
N TYR A 2 -25.18 57.66 -33.68
CA TYR A 2 -25.64 56.86 -32.53
C TYR A 2 -25.62 55.39 -32.99
N ASN A 3 -24.60 54.63 -32.61
CA ASN A 3 -24.62 53.15 -32.59
C ASN A 3 -23.22 52.51 -32.41
N LEU A 4 -22.20 53.25 -31.95
CA LEU A 4 -20.87 52.65 -31.73
C LEU A 4 -20.57 52.37 -30.26
N ASN A 5 -21.34 52.90 -29.32
CA ASN A 5 -21.07 52.72 -27.88
C ASN A 5 -21.77 51.53 -27.20
N LEU A 6 -22.73 50.88 -27.91
CA LEU A 6 -23.44 49.74 -27.32
C LEU A 6 -22.73 48.38 -27.57
N ILE A 7 -21.88 48.31 -28.59
CA ILE A 7 -21.12 47.08 -28.90
C ILE A 7 -19.89 46.90 -28.00
N PHE A 8 -19.32 48.01 -27.51
CA PHE A 8 -18.16 47.93 -26.62
C PHE A 8 -18.53 47.53 -25.19
N PHE A 9 -19.75 47.77 -24.72
CA PHE A 9 -20.21 47.39 -23.38
C PHE A 9 -20.56 45.90 -23.25
N PHE A 10 -20.98 45.25 -24.33
CA PHE A 10 -21.26 43.81 -24.32
C PHE A 10 -20.01 42.93 -24.43
N LEU A 11 -18.92 43.43 -25.01
CA LEU A 11 -17.67 42.69 -25.15
C LEU A 11 -16.82 42.67 -23.85
N VAL A 12 -17.01 43.64 -22.94
CA VAL A 12 -16.26 43.72 -21.70
C VAL A 12 -16.88 42.86 -20.57
N ILE A 13 -18.19 42.54 -20.66
CA ILE A 13 -18.90 41.75 -19.64
C ILE A 13 -18.77 40.23 -19.88
N PHE A 14 -18.51 39.79 -21.12
CA PHE A 14 -18.38 38.36 -21.45
C PHE A 14 -16.95 37.80 -21.33
N PHE A 15 -15.90 38.63 -21.21
CA PHE A 15 -14.52 38.17 -21.12
C PHE A 15 -14.08 37.62 -19.74
N PRO A 16 -14.64 38.03 -18.59
CA PRO A 16 -14.19 37.47 -17.30
C PRO A 16 -14.73 36.06 -17.02
N VAL A 17 -15.84 35.64 -17.67
CA VAL A 17 -16.46 34.34 -17.39
C VAL A 17 -15.78 33.18 -18.15
N PHE A 18 -15.10 33.47 -19.25
CA PHE A 18 -14.40 32.46 -20.04
C PHE A 18 -12.92 32.25 -19.62
N TYR A 19 -12.32 33.20 -18.88
CA TYR A 19 -10.90 33.10 -18.48
C TYR A 19 -10.66 32.34 -17.19
N GLN A 20 -11.70 32.00 -16.44
CA GLN A 20 -11.59 31.24 -15.18
C GLN A 20 -11.67 29.72 -15.37
N ARG A 21 -11.78 29.21 -16.61
CA ARG A 21 -11.90 27.76 -16.90
C ARG A 21 -10.70 27.13 -17.61
N VAL A 22 -9.56 27.79 -17.71
CA VAL A 22 -8.41 27.30 -18.52
C VAL A 22 -7.13 27.05 -17.70
N LEU A 23 -7.21 27.06 -16.38
CA LEU A 23 -6.16 26.44 -15.56
C LEU A 23 -6.78 25.25 -14.84
N SER A 24 -7.06 24.17 -15.56
CA SER A 24 -7.12 22.88 -14.91
C SER A 24 -5.68 22.59 -14.47
N GLU A 25 -5.35 22.88 -13.22
CA GLU A 25 -4.13 22.38 -12.61
C GLU A 25 -4.08 20.88 -12.93
N ASN A 26 -3.00 20.46 -13.58
CA ASN A 26 -2.77 19.05 -13.89
C ASN A 26 -2.56 18.32 -12.56
N HIS A 27 -3.65 17.82 -11.98
CA HIS A 27 -3.71 17.26 -10.64
C HIS A 27 -2.79 16.04 -10.56
N ALA A 28 -2.03 15.90 -9.48
CA ALA A 28 -1.02 14.85 -9.32
C ALA A 28 -0.04 14.77 -10.54
N SER A 29 0.39 15.91 -11.07
CA SER A 29 1.37 15.97 -12.18
C SER A 29 2.69 15.26 -11.84
N LEU A 30 3.03 15.18 -10.56
CA LEU A 30 4.12 14.39 -9.99
C LEU A 30 3.54 13.36 -9.00
N PRO A 31 4.27 12.26 -8.74
CA PRO A 31 3.88 11.32 -7.68
C PRO A 31 3.72 12.07 -6.35
N PRO A 32 2.58 11.95 -5.67
CA PRO A 32 2.35 12.61 -4.39
C PRO A 32 3.39 12.23 -3.33
N ARG A 33 3.73 13.19 -2.47
CA ARG A 33 4.61 12.98 -1.32
C ARG A 33 3.98 13.54 -0.08
N GLY A 34 4.10 12.80 1.01
CA GLY A 34 3.53 13.21 2.27
C GLY A 34 3.94 12.31 3.42
N TRP A 35 3.26 12.49 4.50
CA TRP A 35 3.32 11.65 5.68
C TRP A 35 1.92 11.09 5.96
N ASN A 36 1.89 9.84 6.44
CA ASN A 36 0.66 9.20 6.88
C ASN A 36 0.90 8.55 8.25
N SER A 37 -0.05 8.67 9.15
CA SER A 37 0.09 8.26 10.54
C SER A 37 0.09 6.75 10.79
N TYR A 38 -0.18 5.90 9.78
CA TYR A 38 -0.43 4.48 9.98
C TYR A 38 0.73 3.72 10.61
N ASP A 39 1.95 3.82 10.04
CA ASP A 39 3.10 3.00 10.47
C ASP A 39 3.60 3.37 11.87
N SER A 40 3.26 4.57 12.35
CA SER A 40 3.66 5.04 13.68
C SER A 40 2.57 4.86 14.72
N PHE A 41 1.29 5.01 14.35
CA PHE A 41 0.20 5.10 15.32
C PHE A 41 -0.93 4.10 15.05
N CYS A 42 -0.90 3.36 13.94
CA CYS A 42 -2.08 2.65 13.46
C CYS A 42 -3.29 3.59 13.45
N TRP A 43 -4.26 3.38 14.34
CA TRP A 43 -5.44 4.23 14.47
C TRP A 43 -5.50 5.08 15.75
N THR A 44 -4.47 5.01 16.62
CA THR A 44 -4.55 5.58 17.98
C THR A 44 -4.15 7.06 18.07
N ILE A 45 -3.71 7.67 16.99
CA ILE A 45 -3.21 9.05 16.97
C ILE A 45 -4.23 10.06 17.50
N SER A 46 -3.76 11.02 18.30
CA SER A 46 -4.52 12.18 18.78
C SER A 46 -4.33 13.40 17.88
N GLU A 47 -5.21 14.41 18.01
CA GLU A 47 -5.08 15.70 17.32
C GLU A 47 -3.73 16.38 17.61
N GLU A 48 -3.30 16.35 18.87
CA GLU A 48 -2.03 16.96 19.28
C GLU A 48 -0.84 16.30 18.61
N GLU A 49 -0.76 14.97 18.65
CA GLU A 49 0.32 14.20 18.00
C GLU A 49 0.35 14.40 16.50
N PHE A 50 -0.83 14.44 15.87
CA PHE A 50 -0.95 14.71 14.44
C PHE A 50 -0.41 16.10 14.07
N LEU A 51 -0.82 17.13 14.79
CA LEU A 51 -0.38 18.51 14.53
C LEU A 51 1.10 18.71 14.82
N GLN A 52 1.67 18.05 15.84
CA GLN A 52 3.12 18.05 16.08
C GLN A 52 3.89 17.44 14.91
N ASN A 53 3.42 16.31 14.37
CA ASN A 53 4.01 15.69 13.18
C ASN A 53 3.88 16.62 11.96
N ALA A 54 2.69 17.19 11.70
CA ALA A 54 2.47 18.12 10.60
C ALA A 54 3.41 19.33 10.67
N GLN A 55 3.61 19.91 11.84
CA GLN A 55 4.55 21.02 12.03
C GLN A 55 5.99 20.63 11.67
N LEU A 56 6.45 19.45 12.07
CA LEU A 56 7.80 18.97 11.75
C LEU A 56 7.96 18.64 10.27
N ILE A 57 6.90 18.13 9.61
CA ILE A 57 6.90 17.92 8.15
C ILE A 57 7.05 19.25 7.43
N SER A 58 6.27 20.26 7.82
CA SER A 58 6.38 21.61 7.25
C SER A 58 7.79 22.18 7.39
N GLN A 59 8.38 22.02 8.56
CA GLN A 59 9.72 22.57 8.84
C GLN A 59 10.87 21.83 8.16
N LYS A 60 10.78 20.48 8.08
CA LYS A 60 11.91 19.64 7.67
C LYS A 60 11.76 19.03 6.28
N LEU A 61 10.52 18.73 5.84
CA LEU A 61 10.29 17.94 4.64
C LEU A 61 9.57 18.71 3.51
N HIS A 62 8.89 19.82 3.81
CA HIS A 62 8.15 20.57 2.80
C HIS A 62 9.05 21.06 1.65
N SER A 63 10.25 21.59 1.95
CA SER A 63 11.25 21.98 0.95
C SER A 63 11.75 20.82 0.07
N HIS A 64 11.49 19.57 0.49
CA HIS A 64 11.78 18.34 -0.25
C HIS A 64 10.56 17.77 -0.98
N GLY A 65 9.46 18.56 -1.07
CA GLY A 65 8.25 18.21 -1.82
C GLY A 65 7.27 17.32 -1.08
N TYR A 66 7.40 17.16 0.23
CA TYR A 66 6.40 16.49 1.07
C TYR A 66 5.30 17.49 1.41
N GLU A 67 4.14 17.36 0.78
CA GLU A 67 3.06 18.34 0.85
C GLU A 67 1.86 17.86 1.68
N TYR A 68 1.67 16.53 1.80
CA TYR A 68 0.48 15.96 2.43
C TYR A 68 0.75 15.50 3.85
N ALA A 69 -0.16 15.85 4.78
CA ALA A 69 -0.26 15.26 6.11
C ALA A 69 -1.59 14.50 6.21
N VAL A 70 -1.52 13.17 6.39
CA VAL A 70 -2.68 12.27 6.28
C VAL A 70 -2.91 11.54 7.59
N VAL A 71 -4.14 11.63 8.12
CA VAL A 71 -4.63 10.80 9.22
C VAL A 71 -5.10 9.47 8.66
N ASP A 72 -4.56 8.35 9.15
CA ASP A 72 -5.01 7.03 8.70
C ASP A 72 -6.32 6.60 9.40
N TYR A 73 -6.71 5.35 9.26
CA TYR A 73 -8.04 4.80 9.54
C TYR A 73 -8.56 4.98 10.98
N LEU A 74 -9.86 4.82 11.15
CA LEU A 74 -10.57 4.85 12.43
C LEU A 74 -10.43 6.16 13.23
N TRP A 75 -10.18 7.29 12.59
CA TRP A 75 -10.19 8.61 13.25
C TRP A 75 -11.54 8.98 13.87
N TYR A 76 -12.60 8.33 13.42
CA TYR A 76 -14.00 8.48 13.92
C TYR A 76 -14.31 7.53 15.09
N ARG A 77 -13.42 6.58 15.42
CA ARG A 77 -13.64 5.57 16.47
C ARG A 77 -13.18 6.09 17.82
N LYS A 78 -14.02 5.88 18.85
CA LYS A 78 -13.68 6.18 20.24
C LYS A 78 -12.53 5.29 20.70
N LEU A 79 -11.50 5.89 21.26
CA LEU A 79 -10.38 5.18 21.87
C LEU A 79 -10.67 4.91 23.33
N VAL A 80 -11.43 3.85 23.61
CA VAL A 80 -11.89 3.43 24.95
C VAL A 80 -11.71 1.91 25.11
N PRO A 81 -11.68 1.40 26.35
CA PRO A 81 -11.63 -0.04 26.59
C PRO A 81 -12.75 -0.77 25.85
N GLY A 82 -12.40 -1.90 25.20
CA GLY A 82 -13.32 -2.70 24.38
C GLY A 82 -13.44 -2.24 22.92
N ALA A 83 -12.94 -1.07 22.56
CA ALA A 83 -12.86 -0.66 21.16
C ALA A 83 -11.62 -1.28 20.49
N TYR A 84 -11.82 -1.98 19.37
CA TYR A 84 -10.77 -2.53 18.51
C TYR A 84 -11.17 -2.38 17.02
N VAL A 85 -10.32 -2.79 16.11
CA VAL A 85 -10.49 -2.52 14.67
C VAL A 85 -11.84 -2.97 14.10
N ASP A 86 -12.36 -4.13 14.50
CA ASP A 86 -13.62 -4.68 13.98
C ASP A 86 -14.78 -4.64 15.01
N SER A 87 -14.69 -3.79 16.07
CA SER A 87 -15.77 -3.66 17.05
C SER A 87 -16.92 -2.78 16.53
N LEU A 88 -18.15 -3.12 16.93
CA LEU A 88 -19.38 -2.39 16.58
C LEU A 88 -19.79 -1.44 17.71
N GLY A 89 -20.35 -0.27 17.36
CA GLY A 89 -20.94 0.66 18.31
C GLY A 89 -19.99 1.72 18.87
N TYR A 90 -18.76 1.75 18.43
CA TYR A 90 -17.74 2.70 18.90
C TYR A 90 -17.45 3.84 17.91
N ASP A 91 -18.04 3.82 16.71
CA ASP A 91 -17.85 4.89 15.74
C ASP A 91 -18.73 6.09 16.07
N VAL A 92 -18.20 7.29 15.86
CA VAL A 92 -18.98 8.52 15.98
C VAL A 92 -19.59 8.84 14.62
N ILE A 93 -20.90 8.92 14.56
CA ILE A 93 -21.66 9.27 13.35
C ILE A 93 -22.56 10.48 13.63
N ASP A 94 -22.86 11.24 12.58
CA ASP A 94 -23.86 12.31 12.64
C ASP A 94 -25.29 11.77 12.44
N GLU A 95 -26.27 12.66 12.45
CA GLU A 95 -27.69 12.34 12.26
C GLU A 95 -28.01 11.73 10.89
N TRP A 96 -27.12 11.88 9.91
CA TRP A 96 -27.22 11.33 8.56
C TRP A 96 -26.43 10.02 8.35
N GLY A 97 -25.82 9.49 9.41
CA GLY A 97 -25.03 8.26 9.39
C GLY A 97 -23.64 8.42 8.79
N ARG A 98 -23.17 9.64 8.55
CA ARG A 98 -21.81 9.90 8.10
C ARG A 98 -20.86 9.86 9.29
N VAL A 99 -19.68 9.26 9.10
CA VAL A 99 -18.67 9.25 10.17
C VAL A 99 -18.10 10.66 10.38
N ILE A 100 -17.90 11.02 11.65
CA ILE A 100 -17.30 12.30 12.07
C ILE A 100 -16.17 12.03 13.08
N PRO A 101 -15.17 12.94 13.22
CA PRO A 101 -14.06 12.72 14.13
C PRO A 101 -14.54 12.52 15.58
N ASP A 102 -13.91 11.55 16.27
CA ASP A 102 -14.18 11.36 17.69
C ASP A 102 -13.73 12.59 18.49
N PRO A 103 -14.64 13.33 19.15
CA PRO A 103 -14.30 14.56 19.86
C PRO A 103 -13.44 14.33 21.12
N GLY A 104 -13.24 13.09 21.53
CA GLY A 104 -12.29 12.71 22.58
C GLY A 104 -10.85 12.74 22.08
N ARG A 105 -10.65 12.31 20.83
CA ARG A 105 -9.32 12.29 20.17
C ARG A 105 -9.04 13.56 19.39
N TRP A 106 -10.09 14.17 18.82
CA TRP A 106 -10.04 15.36 17.96
C TRP A 106 -10.89 16.49 18.60
N PRO A 107 -10.41 17.11 19.71
CA PRO A 107 -11.20 18.05 20.48
C PRO A 107 -11.66 19.30 19.70
N SER A 108 -10.94 19.69 18.63
CA SER A 108 -11.36 20.80 17.78
C SER A 108 -12.57 20.46 16.87
N SER A 109 -12.97 19.19 16.76
CA SER A 109 -14.15 18.75 16.00
C SER A 109 -15.47 19.00 16.71
N LYS A 110 -15.44 19.35 18.00
CA LYS A 110 -16.63 19.60 18.80
C LYS A 110 -17.55 20.64 18.17
N GLY A 111 -18.86 20.47 18.37
CA GLY A 111 -19.86 21.38 17.82
C GLY A 111 -20.12 21.21 16.32
N GLY A 112 -19.86 20.03 15.76
CA GLY A 112 -20.13 19.71 14.35
C GLY A 112 -19.07 20.23 13.37
N LYS A 113 -17.92 20.74 13.86
CA LYS A 113 -16.87 21.32 13.01
C LYS A 113 -16.10 20.31 12.16
N GLY A 114 -16.22 19.02 12.45
CA GLY A 114 -15.45 17.98 11.77
C GLY A 114 -13.94 18.25 11.83
N PHE A 115 -13.25 18.11 10.70
CA PHE A 115 -11.82 18.39 10.62
C PHE A 115 -11.48 19.82 10.16
N SER A 116 -12.44 20.74 10.05
CA SER A 116 -12.20 22.09 9.51
C SER A 116 -11.07 22.84 10.22
N GLU A 117 -11.01 22.77 11.55
CA GLU A 117 -9.96 23.43 12.34
C GLU A 117 -8.58 22.76 12.19
N VAL A 118 -8.55 21.42 12.10
CA VAL A 118 -7.31 20.69 11.84
C VAL A 118 -6.79 21.01 10.44
N ALA A 119 -7.66 20.93 9.43
CA ALA A 119 -7.32 21.28 8.05
C ALA A 119 -6.78 22.71 7.95
N LYS A 120 -7.45 23.68 8.61
CA LYS A 120 -6.97 25.06 8.63
C LYS A 120 -5.55 25.17 9.20
N LYS A 121 -5.27 24.52 10.35
CA LYS A 121 -3.92 24.55 10.97
C LYS A 121 -2.87 23.94 10.05
N VAL A 122 -3.21 22.83 9.34
CA VAL A 122 -2.31 22.18 8.38
C VAL A 122 -2.05 23.08 7.17
N HIS A 123 -3.09 23.77 6.66
CA HIS A 123 -2.94 24.74 5.57
C HIS A 123 -2.10 25.96 6.00
N ASP A 124 -2.28 26.46 7.23
CA ASP A 124 -1.47 27.55 7.79
C ASP A 124 0.02 27.17 7.89
N MET A 125 0.36 25.86 7.93
CA MET A 125 1.72 25.33 7.86
C MET A 125 2.24 25.16 6.41
N GLY A 126 1.44 25.47 5.38
CA GLY A 126 1.78 25.30 3.97
C GLY A 126 1.57 23.88 3.45
N LEU A 127 0.96 23.00 4.22
CA LEU A 127 0.70 21.60 3.86
C LEU A 127 -0.74 21.40 3.40
N LYS A 128 -1.01 20.23 2.82
CA LYS A 128 -2.33 19.74 2.42
C LYS A 128 -2.80 18.68 3.42
N PHE A 129 -4.07 18.75 3.80
CA PHE A 129 -4.67 17.84 4.77
C PHE A 129 -5.41 16.68 4.10
N GLY A 130 -5.22 15.48 4.62
CA GLY A 130 -5.94 14.29 4.15
C GLY A 130 -6.25 13.30 5.23
N PHE A 131 -7.10 12.32 4.88
CA PHE A 131 -7.40 11.20 5.74
C PHE A 131 -7.82 9.94 4.98
N HIS A 132 -7.84 8.84 5.71
CA HIS A 132 -8.33 7.55 5.25
C HIS A 132 -9.86 7.47 5.36
N VAL A 133 -10.50 6.84 4.38
CA VAL A 133 -11.94 6.57 4.37
C VAL A 133 -12.20 5.11 4.02
N MET A 134 -13.28 4.56 4.58
CA MET A 134 -13.73 3.22 4.24
C MET A 134 -14.74 3.28 3.09
N ARG A 135 -14.81 2.20 2.31
CA ARG A 135 -15.84 2.01 1.30
C ARG A 135 -17.24 2.01 1.92
N GLY A 136 -18.17 2.65 1.24
CA GLY A 136 -19.61 2.56 1.52
C GLY A 136 -20.06 3.25 2.78
N ILE A 137 -20.81 2.52 3.62
CA ILE A 137 -21.48 3.03 4.81
C ILE A 137 -21.13 2.20 6.05
N SER A 138 -21.07 2.85 7.24
CA SER A 138 -20.82 2.13 8.47
C SER A 138 -21.99 1.23 8.86
N THR A 139 -21.68 0.06 9.38
CA THR A 139 -22.66 -0.87 9.94
C THR A 139 -23.47 -0.21 11.08
N GLN A 140 -22.84 0.70 11.83
CA GLN A 140 -23.50 1.43 12.90
C GLN A 140 -24.61 2.34 12.36
N ALA A 141 -24.38 3.06 11.26
CA ALA A 141 -25.39 3.89 10.60
C ALA A 141 -26.57 3.05 10.07
N VAL A 142 -26.26 1.89 9.44
CA VAL A 142 -27.27 0.95 8.95
C VAL A 142 -28.11 0.40 10.11
N ASN A 143 -27.48 0.05 11.25
CA ASN A 143 -28.23 -0.44 12.43
C ASN A 143 -29.10 0.65 13.06
N ALA A 144 -28.60 1.89 13.13
CA ALA A 144 -29.37 3.04 13.59
C ALA A 144 -30.46 3.48 12.59
N ASN A 145 -30.38 3.01 11.35
CA ASN A 145 -31.30 3.35 10.26
C ASN A 145 -31.46 4.86 10.06
N THR A 146 -30.33 5.57 10.03
CA THR A 146 -30.29 7.02 9.83
C THR A 146 -30.92 7.43 8.50
N PRO A 147 -31.56 8.61 8.38
CA PRO A 147 -32.00 9.14 7.09
C PRO A 147 -30.78 9.48 6.21
N ILE A 148 -30.97 9.52 4.90
CA ILE A 148 -29.96 9.92 3.93
C ILE A 148 -30.10 11.42 3.65
N LEU A 149 -28.99 12.16 3.71
CA LEU A 149 -28.98 13.59 3.42
C LEU A 149 -29.02 13.85 1.91
N ASP A 150 -29.96 14.68 1.48
CA ASP A 150 -29.89 15.36 0.18
C ASP A 150 -29.14 16.69 0.36
N VAL A 151 -27.91 16.77 -0.13
CA VAL A 151 -27.07 17.99 -0.03
C VAL A 151 -27.64 19.20 -0.78
N THR A 152 -28.56 18.98 -1.72
CA THR A 152 -29.18 20.06 -2.51
C THR A 152 -30.26 20.79 -1.70
N THR A 153 -31.02 20.04 -0.91
CA THR A 153 -32.14 20.58 -0.13
C THR A 153 -31.82 20.78 1.36
N GLY A 154 -30.74 20.15 1.84
CA GLY A 154 -30.38 20.09 3.27
C GLY A 154 -31.34 19.24 4.12
N LYS A 155 -32.17 18.40 3.48
CA LYS A 155 -33.19 17.57 4.13
C LYS A 155 -32.96 16.09 3.83
N ALA A 156 -33.79 15.23 4.43
CA ALA A 156 -33.80 13.81 4.12
C ALA A 156 -34.12 13.58 2.62
N TYR A 157 -33.36 12.67 2.00
CA TYR A 157 -33.52 12.32 0.58
C TYR A 157 -34.85 11.61 0.35
N VAL A 158 -35.62 12.14 -0.59
CA VAL A 158 -36.93 11.62 -1.00
C VAL A 158 -36.91 11.32 -2.49
N GLU A 159 -37.29 10.11 -2.85
CA GLU A 159 -37.46 9.69 -4.25
C GLU A 159 -38.73 8.87 -4.38
N SER A 160 -39.58 9.21 -5.37
CA SER A 160 -40.87 8.56 -5.62
C SER A 160 -41.80 8.53 -4.39
N GLY A 161 -41.78 9.61 -3.58
CA GLY A 161 -42.60 9.74 -2.38
C GLY A 161 -42.12 8.96 -1.14
N LYS A 162 -40.98 8.23 -1.26
CA LYS A 162 -40.34 7.49 -0.14
C LYS A 162 -39.17 8.29 0.41
N THR A 163 -39.12 8.45 1.74
CA THR A 163 -37.91 8.88 2.45
C THR A 163 -36.96 7.69 2.60
N TRP A 164 -35.73 7.85 2.18
CA TRP A 164 -34.72 6.78 2.17
C TRP A 164 -33.83 6.82 3.40
N HIS A 165 -33.45 5.63 3.88
CA HIS A 165 -32.64 5.43 5.08
C HIS A 165 -31.46 4.50 4.83
N ALA A 166 -30.54 4.47 5.78
CA ALA A 166 -29.30 3.68 5.71
C ALA A 166 -29.53 2.17 5.47
N LYS A 167 -30.61 1.59 6.05
CA LYS A 167 -30.99 0.18 5.80
C LYS A 167 -31.39 -0.12 4.37
N ASP A 168 -31.90 0.88 3.66
CA ASP A 168 -32.37 0.70 2.29
C ASP A 168 -31.19 0.61 1.28
N ILE A 169 -30.02 1.14 1.65
CA ILE A 169 -28.88 1.28 0.76
C ILE A 169 -27.66 0.44 1.16
N GLY A 170 -27.56 0.01 2.43
CA GLY A 170 -26.42 -0.77 2.92
C GLY A 170 -26.50 -2.25 2.48
N MET A 171 -25.44 -2.76 1.88
CA MET A 171 -25.34 -4.13 1.35
C MET A 171 -24.57 -5.02 2.33
N LYS A 172 -25.28 -5.67 3.27
CA LYS A 172 -24.68 -6.49 4.33
C LYS A 172 -23.85 -7.67 3.79
N GLU A 173 -24.25 -8.24 2.67
CA GLU A 173 -23.54 -9.32 1.98
C GLU A 173 -22.22 -8.87 1.35
N ARG A 174 -22.00 -7.56 1.29
CA ARG A 174 -20.77 -6.91 0.82
C ARG A 174 -20.08 -6.13 1.93
N ALA A 175 -20.05 -6.71 3.14
CA ALA A 175 -19.24 -6.18 4.23
C ALA A 175 -17.75 -6.22 3.88
N CYS A 176 -16.98 -5.28 4.41
CA CYS A 176 -15.55 -5.23 4.22
C CYS A 176 -14.87 -6.51 4.74
N ALA A 177 -14.03 -7.14 3.92
CA ALA A 177 -13.49 -8.47 4.23
C ALA A 177 -12.61 -8.50 5.50
N TRP A 178 -11.90 -7.41 5.80
CA TRP A 178 -11.03 -7.31 6.97
C TRP A 178 -11.65 -6.55 8.15
N MET A 179 -12.81 -5.90 7.94
CA MET A 179 -13.57 -5.17 8.97
C MET A 179 -15.07 -5.46 8.81
N LYS A 180 -15.47 -6.69 9.06
CA LYS A 180 -16.84 -7.18 8.77
C LYS A 180 -17.94 -6.49 9.55
N ASN A 181 -17.63 -6.06 10.76
CA ASN A 181 -18.58 -5.33 11.62
C ASN A 181 -18.50 -3.81 11.43
N GLY A 182 -17.53 -3.31 10.67
CA GLY A 182 -17.30 -1.88 10.50
C GLY A 182 -18.09 -1.25 9.36
N PHE A 183 -17.85 -1.70 8.13
CA PHE A 183 -18.38 -1.07 6.92
C PHE A 183 -18.87 -2.09 5.89
N MET A 184 -19.80 -1.64 5.06
CA MET A 184 -20.34 -2.40 3.93
C MET A 184 -20.51 -1.50 2.70
N SER A 185 -20.61 -2.12 1.51
CA SER A 185 -20.93 -1.39 0.28
C SER A 185 -22.27 -0.68 0.35
N VAL A 186 -22.38 0.40 -0.40
CA VAL A 186 -23.63 1.08 -0.70
C VAL A 186 -24.15 0.62 -2.05
N ASP A 187 -25.46 0.39 -2.18
CA ASP A 187 -26.07 0.12 -3.48
C ASP A 187 -26.10 1.39 -4.34
N THR A 188 -25.13 1.50 -5.24
CA THR A 188 -24.99 2.65 -6.15
C THR A 188 -25.96 2.64 -7.31
N THR A 189 -26.75 1.59 -7.51
CA THR A 189 -27.84 1.57 -8.50
C THR A 189 -29.00 2.44 -8.05
N LEU A 190 -29.18 2.62 -6.74
CA LEU A 190 -30.20 3.46 -6.12
C LEU A 190 -29.79 4.93 -6.10
N GLY A 191 -30.77 5.83 -6.32
CA GLY A 191 -30.59 7.26 -6.16
C GLY A 191 -30.12 7.64 -4.76
N ALA A 192 -30.72 7.04 -3.74
CA ALA A 192 -30.38 7.23 -2.33
C ALA A 192 -28.93 6.80 -2.00
N GLY A 193 -28.44 5.68 -2.57
CA GLY A 193 -27.05 5.26 -2.39
C GLY A 193 -26.05 6.27 -2.94
N ARG A 194 -26.32 6.78 -4.15
CA ARG A 194 -25.50 7.88 -4.72
C ARG A 194 -25.63 9.19 -3.94
N ALA A 195 -26.82 9.49 -3.38
CA ALA A 195 -27.01 10.66 -2.53
C ALA A 195 -26.20 10.58 -1.24
N PHE A 196 -26.14 9.39 -0.60
CA PHE A 196 -25.31 9.16 0.58
C PHE A 196 -23.83 9.42 0.28
N LEU A 197 -23.27 8.78 -0.75
CA LEU A 197 -21.86 9.00 -1.15
C LEU A 197 -21.60 10.48 -1.48
N ARG A 198 -22.53 11.13 -2.18
CA ARG A 198 -22.40 12.56 -2.46
C ARG A 198 -22.36 13.39 -1.16
N SER A 199 -23.23 13.11 -0.20
CA SER A 199 -23.26 13.82 1.07
C SER A 199 -21.95 13.66 1.85
N LEU A 200 -21.35 12.48 1.81
CA LEU A 200 -20.10 12.15 2.47
C LEU A 200 -18.93 12.97 1.89
N TYR A 201 -18.76 12.98 0.56
CA TYR A 201 -17.65 13.70 -0.08
C TYR A 201 -17.86 15.23 -0.11
N HIS A 202 -19.11 15.71 -0.08
CA HIS A 202 -19.40 17.13 0.18
C HIS A 202 -18.96 17.54 1.58
N GLN A 203 -19.24 16.72 2.60
CA GLN A 203 -18.77 16.94 3.97
C GLN A 203 -17.25 17.06 4.03
N TYR A 204 -16.51 16.21 3.29
CA TYR A 204 -15.04 16.28 3.23
C TYR A 204 -14.57 17.57 2.56
N ALA A 205 -15.23 18.01 1.51
CA ALA A 205 -14.92 19.29 0.86
C ALA A 205 -15.21 20.48 1.80
N GLU A 206 -16.29 20.45 2.57
CA GLU A 206 -16.63 21.45 3.59
C GLU A 206 -15.60 21.51 4.72
N TRP A 207 -14.97 20.37 5.07
CA TRP A 207 -13.89 20.31 6.04
C TRP A 207 -12.52 20.74 5.45
N ASN A 208 -12.49 21.19 4.21
CA ASN A 208 -11.27 21.59 3.51
C ASN A 208 -10.24 20.47 3.33
N VAL A 209 -10.68 19.24 3.09
CA VAL A 209 -9.83 18.08 2.83
C VAL A 209 -9.22 18.18 1.42
N ASP A 210 -7.95 17.77 1.27
CA ASP A 210 -7.20 17.78 0.00
C ASP A 210 -6.85 16.37 -0.50
N PHE A 211 -7.01 15.34 0.33
CA PHE A 211 -6.61 13.97 0.02
C PHE A 211 -7.50 12.97 0.75
N VAL A 212 -7.96 11.94 0.03
CA VAL A 212 -8.67 10.80 0.61
C VAL A 212 -8.00 9.48 0.20
N LYS A 213 -7.69 8.63 1.20
CA LYS A 213 -7.24 7.25 1.01
C LYS A 213 -8.43 6.32 1.20
N HIS A 214 -9.01 5.86 0.10
CA HIS A 214 -10.23 5.04 0.09
C HIS A 214 -9.85 3.56 0.16
N ASP A 215 -10.24 2.91 1.22
CA ASP A 215 -9.88 1.53 1.53
C ASP A 215 -11.04 0.55 1.39
N CYS A 216 -10.71 -0.75 1.48
CA CYS A 216 -11.61 -1.88 1.28
C CYS A 216 -12.21 -1.95 -0.14
N VAL A 217 -11.41 -1.62 -1.15
CA VAL A 217 -11.84 -1.49 -2.55
C VAL A 217 -11.17 -2.47 -3.52
N PHE A 218 -10.25 -3.33 -3.03
CA PHE A 218 -9.54 -4.31 -3.83
C PHE A 218 -9.79 -5.75 -3.36
N GLY A 219 -9.39 -6.72 -4.17
CA GLY A 219 -9.62 -8.13 -3.90
C GLY A 219 -11.10 -8.49 -4.05
N ASP A 220 -11.66 -9.21 -3.07
CA ASP A 220 -13.09 -9.55 -3.03
C ASP A 220 -13.98 -8.31 -2.81
N ASP A 221 -13.40 -7.24 -2.28
CA ASP A 221 -14.06 -5.96 -2.01
C ASP A 221 -14.04 -5.01 -3.22
N PHE A 222 -13.49 -5.42 -4.37
CA PHE A 222 -13.40 -4.58 -5.54
C PHE A 222 -14.77 -4.18 -6.08
N GLN A 223 -15.06 -2.88 -6.03
CA GLN A 223 -16.34 -2.28 -6.43
C GLN A 223 -16.08 -1.13 -7.39
N LEU A 224 -15.94 -1.44 -8.69
CA LEU A 224 -15.67 -0.42 -9.72
C LEU A 224 -16.77 0.62 -9.80
N ASP A 225 -18.03 0.22 -9.58
CA ASP A 225 -19.18 1.11 -9.66
C ASP A 225 -19.14 2.19 -8.56
N GLU A 226 -18.81 1.81 -7.33
CA GLU A 226 -18.65 2.78 -6.23
C GLU A 226 -17.46 3.71 -6.48
N ILE A 227 -16.31 3.17 -6.93
CA ILE A 227 -15.14 3.98 -7.31
C ILE A 227 -15.52 4.99 -8.41
N THR A 228 -16.31 4.58 -9.39
CA THR A 228 -16.78 5.43 -10.50
C THR A 228 -17.69 6.54 -9.99
N VAL A 229 -18.64 6.23 -9.13
CA VAL A 229 -19.54 7.20 -8.50
C VAL A 229 -18.75 8.22 -7.70
N VAL A 230 -17.83 7.78 -6.84
CA VAL A 230 -16.97 8.65 -6.03
C VAL A 230 -16.10 9.54 -6.91
N SER A 231 -15.45 8.98 -7.93
CA SER A 231 -14.67 9.75 -8.90
C SER A 231 -15.50 10.85 -9.59
N GLY A 232 -16.73 10.51 -9.98
CA GLY A 232 -17.68 11.47 -10.56
C GLY A 232 -18.07 12.59 -9.61
N ILE A 233 -18.27 12.26 -8.32
CA ILE A 233 -18.56 13.25 -7.28
C ILE A 233 -17.36 14.18 -7.10
N LEU A 234 -16.15 13.64 -6.90
CA LEU A 234 -14.93 14.42 -6.72
C LEU A 234 -14.66 15.36 -7.89
N LYS A 235 -14.91 14.90 -9.12
CA LYS A 235 -14.78 15.73 -10.32
C LYS A 235 -15.76 16.92 -10.36
N GLY A 236 -16.90 16.78 -9.72
CA GLY A 236 -17.94 17.81 -9.65
C GLY A 236 -17.84 18.76 -8.46
N LEU A 237 -16.95 18.50 -7.49
CA LEU A 237 -16.75 19.40 -6.36
C LEU A 237 -16.03 20.70 -6.77
N ASN A 238 -16.30 21.77 -6.03
CA ASN A 238 -15.55 23.04 -6.18
C ASN A 238 -14.17 23.01 -5.51
N ARG A 239 -13.77 21.86 -4.97
CA ARG A 239 -12.48 21.61 -4.31
C ARG A 239 -11.81 20.41 -4.94
N THR A 240 -10.55 20.56 -5.27
CA THR A 240 -9.72 19.44 -5.75
C THR A 240 -9.28 18.59 -4.58
N ILE A 241 -9.70 17.32 -4.58
CA ILE A 241 -9.31 16.31 -3.58
C ILE A 241 -8.57 15.20 -4.31
N LEU A 242 -7.33 14.91 -3.89
CA LEU A 242 -6.57 13.79 -4.42
C LEU A 242 -7.23 12.47 -4.00
N TYR A 243 -7.49 11.62 -4.99
CA TYR A 243 -8.17 10.34 -4.77
C TYR A 243 -7.18 9.18 -4.84
N SER A 244 -6.93 8.56 -3.69
CA SER A 244 -6.08 7.38 -3.52
C SER A 244 -6.91 6.15 -3.20
N LEU A 245 -6.57 4.99 -3.78
CA LEU A 245 -7.20 3.70 -3.46
C LEU A 245 -6.26 2.78 -2.69
N SER A 246 -6.79 2.08 -1.68
CA SER A 246 -6.06 1.16 -0.78
C SER A 246 -7.00 0.05 -0.27
N PRO A 247 -6.48 -1.14 0.15
CA PRO A 247 -5.19 -1.72 -0.18
C PRO A 247 -5.18 -2.32 -1.58
N GLY A 248 -3.97 -2.52 -2.13
CA GLY A 248 -3.77 -3.01 -3.50
C GLY A 248 -3.60 -4.51 -3.66
N THR A 249 -3.99 -5.32 -2.66
CA THR A 249 -3.95 -6.78 -2.78
C THR A 249 -4.75 -7.23 -3.98
N SER A 250 -4.18 -8.00 -4.89
CA SER A 250 -4.78 -8.44 -6.16
C SER A 250 -4.84 -7.38 -7.28
N ALA A 251 -4.26 -6.20 -7.10
CA ALA A 251 -4.13 -5.25 -8.20
C ALA A 251 -3.30 -5.87 -9.33
N THR A 252 -3.80 -5.76 -10.55
CA THR A 252 -3.13 -6.21 -11.76
C THR A 252 -3.09 -5.08 -12.78
N PRO A 253 -2.14 -5.06 -13.73
CA PRO A 253 -2.13 -4.05 -14.80
C PRO A 253 -3.44 -3.99 -15.60
N THR A 254 -4.11 -5.12 -15.79
CA THR A 254 -5.42 -5.16 -16.49
C THR A 254 -6.51 -4.47 -15.69
N MET A 255 -6.58 -4.68 -14.37
CA MET A 255 -7.51 -3.97 -13.51
C MET A 255 -7.15 -2.48 -13.43
N ALA A 256 -5.87 -2.16 -13.29
CA ALA A 256 -5.38 -0.79 -13.20
C ALA A 256 -5.77 0.06 -14.42
N LYS A 257 -5.82 -0.50 -15.61
CA LYS A 257 -6.33 0.19 -16.81
C LYS A 257 -7.76 0.71 -16.67
N LYS A 258 -8.60 0.03 -15.85
CA LYS A 258 -9.98 0.46 -15.56
C LYS A 258 -10.03 1.50 -14.44
N VAL A 259 -9.11 1.42 -13.49
CA VAL A 259 -9.09 2.22 -12.26
C VAL A 259 -8.31 3.53 -12.43
N ALA A 260 -7.16 3.50 -13.12
CA ALA A 260 -6.29 4.65 -13.26
C ALA A 260 -7.00 5.93 -13.74
N PRO A 261 -7.92 5.89 -14.75
CA PRO A 261 -8.62 7.11 -15.19
C PRO A 261 -9.54 7.74 -14.15
N LEU A 262 -9.88 7.01 -13.09
CA LEU A 262 -10.83 7.41 -12.07
C LEU A 262 -10.16 7.99 -10.82
N VAL A 263 -8.83 7.83 -10.66
CA VAL A 263 -8.11 8.13 -9.41
C VAL A 263 -6.77 8.81 -9.70
N ASN A 264 -6.08 9.25 -8.64
CA ASN A 264 -4.76 9.88 -8.77
C ASN A 264 -3.62 8.96 -8.29
N MET A 265 -3.91 7.99 -7.45
CA MET A 265 -3.00 6.92 -7.08
C MET A 265 -3.77 5.69 -6.62
N TYR A 266 -3.16 4.53 -6.73
CA TYR A 266 -3.77 3.28 -6.32
C TYR A 266 -2.70 2.27 -5.93
N ARG A 267 -2.91 1.63 -4.80
CA ARG A 267 -2.03 0.59 -4.27
C ARG A 267 -1.98 -0.61 -5.21
N VAL A 268 -0.78 -1.11 -5.43
CA VAL A 268 -0.53 -2.29 -6.28
C VAL A 268 -0.06 -3.51 -5.50
N THR A 269 0.14 -3.34 -4.20
CA THR A 269 0.58 -4.38 -3.25
C THR A 269 -0.36 -4.45 -2.04
N GLY A 270 -0.15 -5.42 -1.16
CA GLY A 270 -0.72 -5.43 0.19
C GLY A 270 -0.10 -4.36 1.07
N ASP A 271 -0.46 -4.36 2.36
CA ASP A 271 0.18 -3.48 3.33
C ASP A 271 1.64 -3.85 3.48
N ASP A 272 2.52 -2.85 3.39
CA ASP A 272 3.97 -2.97 3.50
C ASP A 272 4.40 -2.62 4.92
N TRP A 273 5.26 -3.47 5.47
CA TRP A 273 5.86 -3.22 6.76
C TRP A 273 7.38 -3.30 6.65
N ASP A 274 8.05 -3.01 7.73
CA ASP A 274 9.50 -2.93 7.83
C ASP A 274 10.17 -4.33 7.83
N THR A 275 9.85 -5.15 6.82
CA THR A 275 10.49 -6.43 6.58
C THR A 275 11.08 -6.51 5.17
N TRP A 276 12.22 -7.18 5.04
CA TRP A 276 12.81 -7.43 3.71
C TRP A 276 11.87 -8.21 2.78
N GLY A 277 11.07 -9.12 3.34
CA GLY A 277 10.10 -9.90 2.57
C GLY A 277 9.09 -9.02 1.86
N ASP A 278 8.60 -7.97 2.52
CA ASP A 278 7.66 -7.02 1.95
C ASP A 278 8.34 -6.21 0.84
N VAL A 279 9.49 -5.59 1.11
CA VAL A 279 10.26 -4.83 0.09
C VAL A 279 10.57 -5.68 -1.15
N ALA A 280 11.00 -6.93 -0.96
CA ALA A 280 11.37 -7.82 -2.06
C ALA A 280 10.20 -8.19 -2.98
N THR A 281 8.96 -8.20 -2.48
CA THR A 281 7.77 -8.52 -3.31
C THR A 281 7.44 -7.43 -4.33
N HIS A 282 7.93 -6.21 -4.12
CA HIS A 282 7.63 -5.05 -4.97
C HIS A 282 8.35 -5.06 -6.33
N PHE A 283 9.47 -5.76 -6.44
CA PHE A 283 10.27 -5.75 -7.67
C PHE A 283 9.51 -6.26 -8.91
N ASP A 284 8.86 -7.41 -8.79
CA ASP A 284 8.11 -7.99 -9.91
C ASP A 284 6.85 -7.18 -10.23
N VAL A 285 6.16 -6.70 -9.21
CA VAL A 285 4.96 -5.86 -9.40
C VAL A 285 5.33 -4.55 -10.10
N SER A 286 6.37 -3.86 -9.64
CA SER A 286 6.84 -2.60 -10.24
C SER A 286 7.20 -2.77 -11.71
N ARG A 287 7.94 -3.86 -12.04
CA ARG A 287 8.26 -4.21 -13.43
C ARG A 287 7.01 -4.39 -14.28
N ASP A 288 6.03 -5.15 -13.79
CA ASP A 288 4.84 -5.49 -14.55
C ASP A 288 3.98 -4.24 -14.83
N PHE A 289 3.86 -3.31 -13.86
CA PHE A 289 3.17 -2.03 -14.05
C PHE A 289 3.94 -1.07 -14.97
N ALA A 290 5.27 -1.04 -14.89
CA ALA A 290 6.11 -0.28 -15.81
C ALA A 290 5.98 -0.79 -17.25
N ALA A 291 6.06 -2.11 -17.45
CA ALA A 291 5.90 -2.76 -18.75
C ALA A 291 4.50 -2.53 -19.37
N ALA A 292 3.48 -2.35 -18.53
CA ALA A 292 2.12 -2.04 -18.95
C ALA A 292 1.87 -0.54 -19.23
N SER A 293 2.91 0.31 -19.11
CA SER A 293 2.83 1.78 -19.28
C SER A 293 1.82 2.45 -18.32
N MET A 294 1.75 1.95 -17.08
CA MET A 294 0.82 2.46 -16.09
C MET A 294 1.40 3.60 -15.21
N ILE A 295 2.71 3.86 -15.32
CA ILE A 295 3.38 4.89 -14.51
C ILE A 295 3.06 6.27 -15.06
N GLY A 296 2.35 7.10 -14.26
CA GLY A 296 1.92 8.43 -14.67
C GLY A 296 0.87 8.42 -15.79
N ALA A 297 0.06 7.36 -15.84
CA ALA A 297 -1.07 7.29 -16.77
C ALA A 297 -2.10 8.40 -16.50
N ASN A 298 -3.00 8.64 -17.45
CA ASN A 298 -4.11 9.60 -17.24
C ASN A 298 -4.96 9.19 -16.05
N GLY A 299 -5.27 10.15 -15.19
CA GLY A 299 -6.00 9.99 -13.95
C GLY A 299 -7.13 10.99 -13.77
N LEU A 300 -7.66 11.06 -12.55
CA LEU A 300 -8.71 12.01 -12.19
C LEU A 300 -8.17 13.44 -12.23
N LEU A 301 -8.65 14.25 -13.19
CA LEU A 301 -8.23 15.64 -13.39
C LEU A 301 -6.71 15.84 -13.58
N GLY A 302 -5.98 14.78 -13.94
CA GLY A 302 -4.53 14.83 -14.09
C GLY A 302 -3.92 13.43 -14.25
N ASN A 303 -2.89 13.11 -13.46
CA ASN A 303 -2.20 11.83 -13.55
C ASN A 303 -2.62 10.84 -12.46
N SER A 304 -2.32 9.56 -12.71
CA SER A 304 -2.52 8.44 -11.80
C SER A 304 -1.24 7.62 -11.65
N TRP A 305 -0.92 7.24 -10.42
CA TRP A 305 0.34 6.62 -10.06
C TRP A 305 0.12 5.27 -9.38
N PRO A 306 0.77 4.19 -9.84
CA PRO A 306 0.87 2.96 -9.07
C PRO A 306 1.60 3.23 -7.76
N ASP A 307 0.97 2.88 -6.64
CA ASP A 307 1.46 3.13 -5.30
C ASP A 307 2.04 1.83 -4.71
N LEU A 308 3.31 1.85 -4.38
CA LEU A 308 4.03 0.73 -3.77
C LEU A 308 3.86 0.66 -2.25
N ASP A 309 3.00 1.51 -1.68
CA ASP A 309 2.75 1.70 -0.26
C ASP A 309 3.69 2.66 0.43
N MET A 310 3.46 2.80 1.72
CA MET A 310 4.16 3.70 2.61
C MET A 310 5.64 3.33 2.78
N LEU A 311 6.37 4.23 3.41
CA LEU A 311 7.77 4.04 3.78
C LEU A 311 7.85 3.86 5.31
N PRO A 312 7.87 2.60 5.80
CA PRO A 312 7.93 2.28 7.22
C PRO A 312 9.38 2.45 7.75
N LEU A 313 9.85 3.68 7.73
CA LEU A 313 11.19 4.09 8.13
C LEU A 313 11.15 4.94 9.41
N GLY A 314 12.25 4.96 10.16
CA GLY A 314 12.37 5.76 11.39
C GLY A 314 11.66 5.12 12.58
N TRP A 315 10.89 5.92 13.33
CA TRP A 315 10.25 5.51 14.58
C TRP A 315 8.81 5.05 14.38
N LEU A 316 8.53 3.79 14.64
CA LEU A 316 7.33 3.06 14.21
C LEU A 316 6.61 2.37 15.37
N THR A 317 5.39 1.90 15.11
CA THR A 317 4.68 0.90 15.91
C THR A 317 4.77 -0.49 15.28
N ASP A 318 4.10 -1.49 15.86
CA ASP A 318 3.96 -2.82 15.26
C ASP A 318 2.65 -2.95 14.47
N PRO A 319 2.61 -3.83 13.45
CA PRO A 319 1.40 -4.10 12.68
C PRO A 319 0.23 -4.50 13.57
N GLY A 320 -0.89 -3.76 13.46
CA GLY A 320 -2.10 -4.05 14.23
C GLY A 320 -2.01 -3.76 15.73
N ALA A 321 -0.90 -3.20 16.22
CA ALA A 321 -0.77 -2.74 17.60
C ALA A 321 -1.64 -1.49 17.81
N ASN A 322 -2.34 -1.45 18.94
CA ASN A 322 -3.14 -0.29 19.34
C ASN A 322 -2.36 0.58 20.33
N VAL A 323 -1.10 0.80 20.04
CA VAL A 323 -0.16 1.61 20.83
C VAL A 323 0.55 2.59 19.89
N GLY A 324 1.06 3.67 20.43
CA GLY A 324 1.85 4.63 19.67
C GLY A 324 3.24 4.08 19.27
N PRO A 325 4.06 4.91 18.61
CA PRO A 325 5.37 4.51 18.11
C PRO A 325 6.33 4.22 19.27
N HIS A 326 7.01 3.07 19.22
CA HIS A 326 7.83 2.57 20.34
C HIS A 326 9.14 1.91 19.92
N ARG A 327 9.39 1.74 18.61
CA ARG A 327 10.60 1.11 18.08
C ARG A 327 11.07 1.74 16.75
N SER A 328 12.34 1.54 16.44
CA SER A 328 12.88 1.86 15.12
C SER A 328 12.50 0.80 14.08
N SER A 329 12.57 1.20 12.79
CA SER A 329 12.43 0.29 11.66
C SER A 329 13.42 -0.89 11.77
N ARG A 330 12.95 -2.10 11.46
CA ARG A 330 13.74 -3.34 11.45
C ARG A 330 14.54 -3.54 10.17
N LEU A 331 14.26 -2.75 9.13
CA LEU A 331 15.06 -2.78 7.91
C LEU A 331 16.47 -2.27 8.19
N SER A 332 17.48 -2.99 7.72
CA SER A 332 18.85 -2.49 7.69
C SER A 332 18.95 -1.23 6.81
N VAL A 333 19.99 -0.44 7.02
CA VAL A 333 20.20 0.79 6.20
C VAL A 333 20.30 0.47 4.72
N ASP A 334 20.88 -0.67 4.34
CA ASP A 334 20.99 -1.10 2.95
C ASP A 334 19.60 -1.47 2.37
N GLU A 335 18.73 -2.12 3.15
CA GLU A 335 17.35 -2.42 2.75
C GLU A 335 16.50 -1.16 2.64
N GLN A 336 16.65 -0.20 3.55
CA GLN A 336 15.99 1.11 3.49
C GLN A 336 16.41 1.89 2.22
N LYS A 337 17.72 1.90 1.89
CA LYS A 337 18.22 2.48 0.62
C LYS A 337 17.62 1.77 -0.59
N THR A 338 17.49 0.45 -0.52
CA THR A 338 16.89 -0.36 -1.59
C THR A 338 15.42 0.00 -1.78
N GLN A 339 14.63 0.12 -0.71
CA GLN A 339 13.25 0.55 -0.75
C GLN A 339 13.12 1.95 -1.37
N MET A 340 13.86 2.94 -0.85
CA MET A 340 13.86 4.30 -1.40
C MET A 340 14.25 4.36 -2.88
N THR A 341 15.24 3.56 -3.28
CA THR A 341 15.69 3.50 -4.68
C THR A 341 14.62 2.89 -5.58
N LEU A 342 13.98 1.79 -5.17
CA LEU A 342 12.94 1.14 -5.96
C LEU A 342 11.70 2.03 -6.11
N TRP A 343 11.20 2.62 -5.00
CA TRP A 343 10.06 3.56 -5.04
C TRP A 343 10.33 4.74 -5.97
N SER A 344 11.54 5.28 -5.91
CA SER A 344 11.96 6.37 -6.78
C SER A 344 12.05 5.97 -8.25
N MET A 345 12.65 4.81 -8.55
CA MET A 345 12.76 4.28 -9.92
C MET A 345 11.38 3.92 -10.51
N ALA A 346 10.50 3.37 -9.70
CA ALA A 346 9.12 3.07 -10.06
C ALA A 346 8.22 4.32 -10.11
N ARG A 347 8.72 5.48 -9.67
CA ARG A 347 7.93 6.72 -9.51
C ARG A 347 6.67 6.48 -8.69
N SER A 348 6.79 5.72 -7.61
CA SER A 348 5.73 5.56 -6.62
C SER A 348 5.51 6.86 -5.85
N PRO A 349 4.29 7.15 -5.40
CA PRO A 349 4.08 8.07 -4.30
C PRO A 349 5.02 7.76 -3.12
N LEU A 350 5.47 8.79 -2.40
CA LEU A 350 6.33 8.66 -1.24
C LEU A 350 5.59 9.13 0.01
N MET A 351 4.97 8.17 0.71
CA MET A 351 4.23 8.44 1.94
C MET A 351 5.06 7.93 3.12
N PHE A 352 5.77 8.84 3.80
CA PHE A 352 6.57 8.51 4.97
C PHE A 352 5.66 8.15 6.15
N GLY A 353 6.00 7.08 6.89
CA GLY A 353 5.17 6.55 7.96
C GLY A 353 5.73 6.74 9.37
N GLY A 354 7.00 7.15 9.51
CA GLY A 354 7.66 7.30 10.81
C GLY A 354 7.20 8.53 11.60
N ASP A 355 7.24 8.44 12.93
CA ASP A 355 6.95 9.56 13.81
C ASP A 355 8.05 10.65 13.71
N MET A 356 7.68 11.80 13.20
CA MET A 356 8.57 12.93 12.95
C MET A 356 9.21 13.49 14.25
N ARG A 357 8.59 13.27 15.39
CA ARG A 357 9.10 13.74 16.68
C ARG A 357 10.39 13.01 17.11
N LYS A 358 10.64 11.83 16.54
CA LYS A 358 11.87 11.04 16.74
C LYS A 358 12.58 10.72 15.42
N LEU A 359 12.52 11.63 14.46
CA LEU A 359 13.23 11.48 13.18
C LEU A 359 14.75 11.56 13.41
N ASP A 360 15.45 10.46 13.12
CA ASP A 360 16.91 10.38 13.17
C ASP A 360 17.57 10.86 11.87
N ASP A 361 18.89 11.22 11.96
CA ASP A 361 19.64 11.76 10.84
C ASP A 361 19.77 10.80 9.67
N THR A 362 19.83 9.49 9.91
CA THR A 362 19.92 8.47 8.86
C THR A 362 18.63 8.44 8.07
N THR A 363 17.51 8.33 8.76
CA THR A 363 16.17 8.36 8.13
C THR A 363 15.94 9.69 7.41
N TYR A 364 16.29 10.81 8.04
CA TYR A 364 16.20 12.12 7.40
C TYR A 364 17.00 12.18 6.10
N GLY A 365 18.26 11.73 6.12
CA GLY A 365 19.12 11.69 4.93
C GLY A 365 18.58 10.78 3.82
N LEU A 366 17.86 9.71 4.15
CA LEU A 366 17.23 8.82 3.18
C LEU A 366 16.04 9.48 2.48
N ILE A 367 15.09 10.02 3.26
CA ILE A 367 13.82 10.56 2.72
C ILE A 367 13.98 11.94 2.06
N THR A 368 15.04 12.69 2.40
CA THR A 368 15.34 14.00 1.80
C THR A 368 16.41 13.96 0.72
N ASN A 369 16.99 12.79 0.45
CA ASN A 369 17.96 12.67 -0.63
C ASN A 369 17.40 13.26 -1.92
N PRO A 370 18.08 14.19 -2.62
CA PRO A 370 17.61 14.88 -3.82
C PRO A 370 17.37 13.95 -5.01
N PHE A 371 17.65 12.69 -4.82
CA PHE A 371 17.49 11.60 -5.74
C PHE A 371 16.10 11.46 -6.40
N PRO A 372 14.99 11.69 -5.72
CA PRO A 372 13.69 11.39 -6.29
C PRO A 372 13.22 12.34 -7.40
N TYR A 373 13.98 13.32 -7.78
CA TYR A 373 13.62 14.17 -8.93
C TYR A 373 13.92 13.50 -10.29
N ILE A 374 13.39 12.29 -10.49
CA ILE A 374 13.05 11.86 -11.85
C ILE A 374 11.90 12.77 -12.27
N THR A 375 12.21 14.03 -12.47
CA THR A 375 11.26 15.13 -12.60
C THR A 375 10.98 15.41 -14.05
N SER A 376 10.86 14.46 -14.93
CA SER A 376 10.45 14.88 -16.25
C SER A 376 9.12 14.30 -16.67
N THR A 377 8.32 15.19 -17.19
CA THR A 377 7.16 14.97 -18.03
C THR A 377 7.49 14.29 -19.38
N THR A 378 8.74 13.92 -19.63
CA THR A 378 9.18 13.11 -20.75
C THR A 378 9.09 11.64 -20.39
N GLU A 379 8.64 10.81 -21.33
CA GLU A 379 8.52 9.36 -21.18
C GLU A 379 9.74 8.76 -20.46
N VAL A 380 9.52 8.35 -19.22
CA VAL A 380 10.51 7.57 -18.47
C VAL A 380 10.28 6.12 -18.86
N GLN A 381 11.11 5.58 -19.72
CA GLN A 381 11.17 4.15 -19.96
C GLN A 381 11.95 3.51 -18.83
N ILE A 382 11.26 2.79 -17.96
CA ILE A 382 11.90 1.99 -16.91
C ILE A 382 12.02 0.57 -17.46
N LEU A 383 13.25 0.10 -17.57
CA LEU A 383 13.54 -1.27 -17.98
C LEU A 383 14.22 -2.01 -16.84
N GLU A 384 13.64 -3.12 -16.42
CA GLU A 384 14.34 -4.07 -15.56
C GLU A 384 15.21 -4.96 -16.44
N GLN A 385 16.52 -4.92 -16.25
CA GLN A 385 17.46 -5.80 -16.92
C GLN A 385 17.97 -6.86 -15.94
N GLY A 386 17.50 -8.08 -16.10
CA GLY A 386 18.14 -9.22 -15.43
C GLY A 386 19.51 -9.49 -16.02
N PRO A 387 20.50 -9.93 -15.23
CA PRO A 387 21.80 -10.30 -15.75
C PRO A 387 21.65 -11.45 -16.75
N LYS A 388 22.08 -11.25 -17.99
CA LYS A 388 22.37 -12.38 -18.88
C LYS A 388 23.64 -13.03 -18.34
N ILE A 389 23.52 -13.97 -17.43
CA ILE A 389 24.60 -14.83 -17.04
C ILE A 389 24.91 -15.67 -18.29
N ARG A 390 25.96 -15.28 -19.02
CA ARG A 390 26.62 -16.19 -19.97
C ARG A 390 27.35 -17.24 -19.15
N THR A 391 26.66 -18.26 -18.68
CA THR A 391 27.29 -19.52 -18.37
C THR A 391 27.59 -20.19 -19.70
N ARG A 392 28.88 -20.23 -20.05
CA ARG A 392 29.39 -21.18 -21.01
C ARG A 392 29.27 -22.57 -20.39
N SER A 393 28.14 -23.19 -20.56
CA SER A 393 27.98 -24.64 -20.65
C SER A 393 26.62 -24.92 -21.26
N SER A 394 26.64 -25.41 -22.49
CA SER A 394 25.57 -26.20 -23.07
C SER A 394 25.30 -27.36 -22.13
N HIS A 395 24.22 -27.33 -21.38
CA HIS A 395 23.45 -28.51 -20.96
C HIS A 395 22.21 -28.04 -20.24
N ASN A 396 21.06 -28.38 -20.79
CA ASN A 396 19.71 -28.44 -20.24
C ASN A 396 19.40 -27.40 -19.15
N MET A 397 18.69 -26.36 -19.52
CA MET A 397 17.99 -25.52 -18.55
C MET A 397 17.05 -26.42 -17.74
N GLY A 398 17.55 -26.92 -16.62
CA GLY A 398 16.76 -27.62 -15.64
C GLY A 398 15.70 -26.65 -15.13
N VAL A 399 14.44 -26.98 -15.36
CA VAL A 399 13.32 -26.31 -14.70
C VAL A 399 13.55 -26.55 -13.21
N SER A 400 13.94 -25.51 -12.46
CA SER A 400 14.07 -25.62 -11.02
C SER A 400 12.66 -25.72 -10.43
N GLU A 401 12.31 -26.89 -9.93
CA GLU A 401 11.05 -27.11 -9.22
C GLU A 401 11.21 -26.62 -7.78
N LYS A 402 10.46 -25.61 -7.39
CA LYS A 402 10.43 -25.10 -6.01
C LYS A 402 9.21 -25.66 -5.28
N LEU A 403 9.46 -26.23 -4.13
CA LEU A 403 8.40 -26.67 -3.24
C LEU A 403 7.75 -25.45 -2.57
N VAL A 404 6.45 -25.28 -2.73
CA VAL A 404 5.69 -24.14 -2.20
C VAL A 404 4.58 -24.67 -1.30
N VAL A 405 4.52 -24.11 -0.08
CA VAL A 405 3.40 -24.38 0.83
C VAL A 405 2.19 -23.51 0.45
N GLY A 406 1.03 -24.10 0.47
CA GLY A 406 -0.25 -23.44 0.17
C GLY A 406 -1.38 -24.04 0.98
N LEU A 407 -2.59 -23.66 0.64
CA LEU A 407 -3.83 -24.13 1.27
C LEU A 407 -4.68 -24.88 0.26
N SER A 408 -5.26 -25.99 0.68
CA SER A 408 -6.18 -26.79 -0.13
C SER A 408 -7.22 -27.48 0.73
N SER A 409 -8.12 -28.23 0.09
CA SER A 409 -8.95 -29.20 0.79
C SER A 409 -8.08 -30.28 1.45
N CYS A 410 -8.43 -30.72 2.65
CA CYS A 410 -7.71 -31.76 3.39
C CYS A 410 -7.76 -33.15 2.72
N HIS A 411 -8.61 -33.32 1.71
CA HIS A 411 -8.77 -34.59 0.99
C HIS A 411 -7.74 -34.80 -0.14
N VAL A 412 -7.07 -33.73 -0.57
CA VAL A 412 -6.08 -33.85 -1.67
C VAL A 412 -4.79 -34.52 -1.18
N PRO A 413 -4.12 -35.30 -2.04
CA PRO A 413 -2.88 -36.01 -1.68
C PRO A 413 -1.78 -35.06 -1.19
N GLU A 414 -1.68 -33.87 -1.73
CA GLU A 414 -0.68 -32.84 -1.42
C GLU A 414 -0.86 -32.24 -0.01
N ALA A 415 -2.01 -32.41 0.61
CA ALA A 415 -2.28 -32.00 1.99
C ALA A 415 -1.84 -33.04 3.03
N LYS A 416 -1.45 -34.24 2.58
CA LYS A 416 -1.00 -35.34 3.45
C LYS A 416 0.52 -35.42 3.49
N GLY A 417 1.04 -36.07 4.53
CA GLY A 417 2.49 -36.26 4.68
C GLY A 417 3.14 -35.35 5.71
N TRP A 418 2.34 -34.63 6.48
CA TRP A 418 2.81 -33.88 7.63
C TRP A 418 3.05 -34.79 8.84
N PHE A 419 4.17 -34.58 9.55
CA PHE A 419 4.54 -35.37 10.72
C PHE A 419 5.34 -34.53 11.71
N LEU A 420 5.28 -34.90 12.99
CA LEU A 420 6.05 -34.29 14.06
C LEU A 420 7.48 -34.84 14.05
N GLN A 421 8.46 -33.98 14.20
CA GLN A 421 9.88 -34.34 14.34
C GLN A 421 10.48 -33.57 15.53
N THR A 422 11.09 -34.28 16.46
CA THR A 422 11.91 -33.68 17.53
C THR A 422 13.31 -33.44 16.98
N VAL A 423 13.82 -32.22 17.13
CA VAL A 423 15.16 -31.82 16.67
C VAL A 423 16.15 -31.86 17.85
N GLU A 424 15.74 -31.29 18.99
CA GLU A 424 16.49 -31.25 20.25
C GLU A 424 15.52 -31.42 21.42
N ALA A 425 16.01 -31.58 22.63
CA ALA A 425 15.22 -31.95 23.82
C ALA A 425 13.97 -31.11 24.06
N ASN A 426 13.90 -29.88 23.56
CA ASN A 426 12.74 -28.96 23.69
C ASN A 426 12.34 -28.29 22.38
N LEU A 427 12.84 -28.77 21.24
CA LEU A 427 12.57 -28.16 19.93
C LEU A 427 11.87 -29.15 19.02
N GLU A 428 10.61 -28.91 18.76
CA GLU A 428 9.78 -29.71 17.87
C GLU A 428 9.48 -28.97 16.55
N GLN A 429 9.43 -29.72 15.48
CA GLN A 429 9.05 -29.24 14.15
C GLN A 429 7.92 -30.08 13.57
N ILE A 430 7.04 -29.46 12.80
CA ILE A 430 6.10 -30.14 11.92
C ILE A 430 6.67 -30.13 10.52
N CYS A 431 6.99 -31.30 10.01
CA CYS A 431 7.68 -31.51 8.75
C CYS A 431 6.75 -32.16 7.73
N TRP A 432 6.95 -31.83 6.45
CA TRP A 432 6.29 -32.47 5.34
C TRP A 432 7.32 -33.24 4.49
N ARG A 433 6.97 -34.45 4.10
CA ARG A 433 7.84 -35.33 3.29
C ARG A 433 7.11 -35.75 2.01
N TRP A 434 7.77 -35.59 0.89
CA TRP A 434 7.30 -36.15 -0.38
C TRP A 434 7.36 -37.69 -0.32
N GLY A 435 6.30 -38.36 -0.80
CA GLY A 435 6.18 -39.81 -0.76
C GLY A 435 7.41 -40.56 -1.23
N SER A 436 7.55 -41.84 -0.88
CA SER A 436 8.74 -42.71 -0.77
C SER A 436 9.74 -42.83 -1.94
N ARG A 437 9.65 -42.01 -2.96
CA ARG A 437 10.48 -42.12 -4.18
C ARG A 437 11.73 -41.22 -4.25
N SER A 438 11.99 -40.35 -3.30
CA SER A 438 13.17 -39.49 -3.34
C SER A 438 13.87 -39.37 -1.98
N LYS A 439 14.91 -40.17 -1.78
CA LYS A 439 15.81 -40.10 -0.62
C LYS A 439 16.69 -38.84 -0.57
N LYS A 440 16.59 -37.92 -1.55
CA LYS A 440 17.51 -36.77 -1.71
C LYS A 440 16.87 -35.39 -1.41
N VAL A 441 15.58 -35.30 -1.15
CA VAL A 441 14.95 -34.00 -0.88
C VAL A 441 14.81 -33.83 0.64
N LYS A 442 15.40 -32.76 1.18
CA LYS A 442 15.23 -32.39 2.59
C LYS A 442 13.73 -32.12 2.85
N PRO A 443 13.17 -32.57 3.98
CA PRO A 443 11.79 -32.26 4.33
C PRO A 443 11.61 -30.74 4.51
N PHE A 444 10.44 -30.24 4.19
CA PHE A 444 10.03 -28.88 4.55
C PHE A 444 9.52 -28.89 5.99
N CYS A 445 10.10 -28.10 6.87
CA CYS A 445 9.76 -28.10 8.28
C CYS A 445 9.38 -26.71 8.79
N LEU A 446 8.44 -26.68 9.72
CA LEU A 446 8.00 -25.50 10.47
C LEU A 446 8.25 -25.75 11.96
N TYR A 447 8.77 -24.76 12.68
CA TYR A 447 8.95 -24.84 14.13
C TYR A 447 7.59 -24.74 14.82
N LYS A 448 7.40 -25.55 15.86
CA LYS A 448 6.17 -25.64 16.62
C LYS A 448 6.32 -24.93 17.95
N THR A 449 5.34 -24.07 18.30
CA THR A 449 5.11 -23.62 19.67
C THR A 449 3.66 -23.87 20.05
N GLU A 450 3.39 -24.09 21.33
CA GLU A 450 2.01 -24.09 21.79
C GLU A 450 1.46 -22.67 21.82
N ALA A 451 0.20 -22.48 21.43
CA ALA A 451 -0.47 -21.20 21.56
C ALA A 451 -0.75 -20.95 23.04
N SER A 452 0.09 -20.16 23.69
CA SER A 452 -0.06 -19.76 25.08
C SER A 452 -0.23 -18.25 25.21
N LEU A 453 -1.08 -17.83 26.15
CA LEU A 453 -1.17 -16.45 26.62
C LEU A 453 -0.07 -16.16 27.62
N GLN A 454 0.60 -15.03 27.48
CA GLN A 454 1.57 -14.53 28.48
C GLN A 454 0.91 -13.65 29.56
N SER A 455 -0.43 -13.57 29.65
CA SER A 455 -1.12 -12.80 30.69
C SER A 455 -2.34 -13.53 31.24
N ASP A 456 -2.53 -13.45 32.55
CA ASP A 456 -3.59 -14.10 33.34
C ASP A 456 -5.01 -13.50 33.17
N GLU A 457 -5.23 -12.57 32.24
CA GLU A 457 -6.47 -11.81 32.17
C GLU A 457 -7.55 -12.36 31.22
N ASP A 458 -7.26 -13.39 30.38
CA ASP A 458 -8.21 -13.91 29.39
C ASP A 458 -8.42 -15.44 29.48
N VAL A 459 -9.00 -15.90 30.56
CA VAL A 459 -9.29 -17.34 30.80
C VAL A 459 -10.25 -17.92 29.75
N GLU A 460 -11.22 -17.16 29.27
CA GLU A 460 -12.20 -17.61 28.27
C GLU A 460 -11.59 -17.81 26.87
N TYR A 461 -10.55 -17.03 26.54
CA TYR A 461 -9.81 -17.17 25.26
C TYR A 461 -8.84 -18.35 25.29
N SER A 462 -8.29 -18.73 26.46
CA SER A 462 -7.33 -19.81 26.58
C SER A 462 -7.94 -21.19 26.32
N GLU A 463 -9.19 -21.41 26.69
CA GLU A 463 -9.89 -22.69 26.44
C GLU A 463 -10.17 -22.91 24.94
N LYS A 464 -10.50 -21.87 24.20
CA LYS A 464 -10.82 -21.94 22.76
C LYS A 464 -9.65 -22.41 21.91
N TYR A 465 -8.42 -22.12 22.29
CA TYR A 465 -7.20 -22.45 21.53
C TYR A 465 -6.33 -23.51 22.18
N ARG A 466 -6.82 -24.15 23.24
CA ARG A 466 -6.10 -25.21 23.96
C ARG A 466 -5.71 -26.36 23.01
N GLY A 467 -4.43 -26.73 22.99
CA GLY A 467 -3.88 -27.76 22.11
C GLY A 467 -3.73 -27.35 20.63
N LYS A 468 -3.93 -26.08 20.31
CA LYS A 468 -3.62 -25.53 18.97
C LYS A 468 -2.16 -25.10 18.91
N LEU A 469 -1.62 -25.07 17.69
CA LEU A 469 -0.21 -24.86 17.43
C LEU A 469 0.00 -23.57 16.65
N HIS A 470 0.96 -22.78 17.09
CA HIS A 470 1.62 -21.79 16.24
C HIS A 470 2.78 -22.44 15.47
N LEU A 471 2.94 -22.11 14.21
CA LEU A 471 3.96 -22.66 13.34
C LEU A 471 4.81 -21.55 12.75
N HIS A 472 6.13 -21.61 12.96
CA HIS A 472 7.08 -20.56 12.59
C HIS A 472 7.98 -21.03 11.46
N ALA A 473 8.40 -20.09 10.58
CA ALA A 473 9.33 -20.39 9.50
C ALA A 473 10.77 -20.61 9.97
N SER A 474 11.14 -20.02 11.11
CA SER A 474 12.48 -20.10 11.71
C SER A 474 12.37 -20.23 13.23
N ASN A 475 13.46 -20.56 13.90
CA ASN A 475 13.51 -20.65 15.37
C ASN A 475 13.42 -19.26 16.06
N SER A 476 13.32 -18.17 15.30
CA SER A 476 13.06 -16.83 15.84
C SER A 476 11.56 -16.62 15.95
N GLU A 477 11.09 -16.43 17.17
CA GLU A 477 9.71 -16.06 17.49
C GLU A 477 9.36 -14.74 16.81
N GLY A 478 8.30 -14.68 16.04
CA GLY A 478 7.84 -13.43 15.44
C GLY A 478 6.85 -13.58 14.28
N PHE A 479 7.01 -14.58 13.42
CA PHE A 479 6.14 -14.81 12.27
C PHE A 479 5.54 -16.20 12.28
N CYS A 480 4.22 -16.27 12.35
CA CYS A 480 3.43 -17.49 12.36
C CYS A 480 2.81 -17.80 10.99
N PHE A 481 2.67 -19.07 10.71
CA PHE A 481 2.03 -19.58 9.51
C PHE A 481 0.53 -19.26 9.53
N ASP A 482 0.06 -18.51 8.51
CA ASP A 482 -1.21 -17.82 8.51
C ASP A 482 -2.04 -18.17 7.26
N THR A 483 -3.34 -18.45 7.46
CA THR A 483 -4.30 -18.72 6.39
C THR A 483 -4.97 -17.46 5.85
N SER A 484 -4.80 -16.32 6.47
CA SER A 484 -5.41 -15.04 6.09
C SER A 484 -4.88 -14.46 4.78
N SER A 485 -4.13 -15.27 4.00
CA SER A 485 -3.69 -14.91 2.65
C SER A 485 -4.86 -14.31 1.86
N LYS A 486 -4.85 -12.99 1.70
CA LYS A 486 -5.88 -12.15 1.09
C LYS A 486 -6.06 -12.39 -0.42
N ARG A 487 -5.61 -13.52 -0.96
CA ARG A 487 -5.77 -13.86 -2.38
C ARG A 487 -6.78 -15.01 -2.55
N LYS A 488 -8.04 -14.68 -2.74
CA LYS A 488 -8.94 -15.57 -3.48
C LYS A 488 -8.51 -15.55 -4.94
N ARG A 489 -8.04 -16.66 -5.44
CA ARG A 489 -7.92 -16.91 -6.88
C ARG A 489 -9.05 -17.85 -7.30
N THR A 490 -9.49 -17.69 -8.56
CA THR A 490 -10.46 -18.56 -9.22
C THR A 490 -10.21 -20.04 -8.92
N SER A 491 -11.23 -20.83 -8.87
CA SER A 491 -11.38 -22.19 -8.34
C SER A 491 -10.37 -23.27 -8.78
N LYS A 492 -9.31 -22.94 -9.50
CA LYS A 492 -8.28 -23.87 -10.00
C LYS A 492 -6.86 -23.60 -9.50
N GLU A 493 -6.61 -22.54 -8.76
CA GLU A 493 -5.25 -22.20 -8.30
C GLU A 493 -5.06 -22.49 -6.82
N HIS A 494 -3.89 -23.06 -6.52
CA HIS A 494 -3.43 -23.35 -5.18
C HIS A 494 -3.30 -22.04 -4.38
N LYS A 495 -4.06 -21.90 -3.27
CA LYS A 495 -3.90 -20.76 -2.37
C LYS A 495 -2.52 -20.83 -1.74
N ARG A 496 -1.74 -19.77 -1.82
CA ARG A 496 -0.49 -19.67 -1.07
C ARG A 496 -0.83 -19.36 0.38
N ALA A 497 -0.19 -20.05 1.30
CA ALA A 497 -0.15 -19.66 2.70
C ALA A 497 0.95 -18.61 2.88
N SER A 498 0.79 -17.76 3.87
CA SER A 498 1.72 -16.69 4.22
C SER A 498 2.23 -16.85 5.65
N PHE A 499 3.22 -16.04 6.00
CA PHE A 499 3.64 -15.85 7.38
C PHE A 499 3.33 -14.40 7.76
N SER A 500 2.72 -14.21 8.93
CA SER A 500 2.41 -12.90 9.48
C SER A 500 2.84 -12.83 10.94
N PRO A 501 2.99 -11.65 11.55
CA PRO A 501 3.32 -11.54 12.97
C PRO A 501 2.44 -12.44 13.82
N CYS A 502 3.05 -13.16 14.76
CA CYS A 502 2.34 -14.09 15.61
C CYS A 502 1.32 -13.37 16.48
N ARG A 503 0.12 -13.91 16.53
CA ARG A 503 -1.00 -13.39 17.33
C ARG A 503 -1.95 -14.52 17.67
N LEU A 504 -2.74 -14.37 18.70
CA LEU A 504 -3.83 -15.29 19.00
C LEU A 504 -5.00 -15.06 18.02
N ASP A 505 -4.81 -15.50 16.79
CA ASP A 505 -5.78 -15.36 15.70
C ASP A 505 -6.11 -16.74 15.15
N ALA A 506 -7.38 -17.01 14.96
CA ALA A 506 -7.89 -18.27 14.44
C ALA A 506 -7.24 -18.69 13.10
N ASN A 507 -6.79 -17.72 12.29
CA ASN A 507 -6.09 -17.99 11.04
C ASN A 507 -4.67 -18.56 11.23
N GLN A 508 -4.09 -18.42 12.43
CA GLN A 508 -2.75 -18.92 12.79
C GLN A 508 -2.79 -20.18 13.65
N MET A 509 -3.99 -20.69 13.96
CA MET A 509 -4.19 -21.87 14.81
C MET A 509 -4.24 -23.13 13.98
N TRP A 510 -3.28 -24.01 14.20
CA TRP A 510 -3.10 -25.23 13.43
C TRP A 510 -3.26 -26.48 14.29
N GLU A 511 -3.61 -27.56 13.66
CA GLU A 511 -3.80 -28.88 14.26
C GLU A 511 -3.23 -29.95 13.32
N LEU A 512 -2.31 -30.75 13.86
CA LEU A 512 -1.77 -31.91 13.15
C LEU A 512 -2.62 -33.13 13.50
N SER A 513 -3.28 -33.69 12.50
CA SER A 513 -4.09 -34.89 12.68
C SER A 513 -3.28 -36.18 12.52
N ASN A 514 -3.78 -37.28 13.11
CA ASN A 514 -3.15 -38.61 13.02
C ASN A 514 -3.03 -39.16 11.58
N ASN A 515 -3.81 -38.64 10.65
CA ASN A 515 -3.74 -39.03 9.23
C ASN A 515 -2.68 -38.24 8.43
N GLY A 516 -1.87 -37.42 9.10
CA GLY A 516 -0.81 -36.61 8.47
C GLY A 516 -1.31 -35.39 7.74
N THR A 517 -2.46 -34.82 8.11
CA THR A 517 -2.92 -33.52 7.61
C THR A 517 -2.67 -32.42 8.64
N LEU A 518 -2.23 -31.25 8.19
CA LEU A 518 -2.04 -30.07 8.98
C LEU A 518 -3.17 -29.09 8.66
N MET A 519 -4.16 -29.01 9.52
CA MET A 519 -5.40 -28.27 9.29
C MET A 519 -5.40 -26.96 10.10
N ASN A 520 -5.85 -25.88 9.47
CA ASN A 520 -6.19 -24.67 10.18
C ASN A 520 -7.59 -24.78 10.79
N SER A 521 -7.67 -24.58 12.08
CA SER A 521 -8.89 -24.82 12.87
C SER A 521 -10.07 -23.90 12.50
N TYR A 522 -9.78 -22.73 11.95
CA TYR A 522 -10.81 -21.74 11.57
C TYR A 522 -11.33 -21.94 10.16
N SER A 523 -10.41 -22.00 9.19
CA SER A 523 -10.80 -22.09 7.77
C SER A 523 -11.18 -23.50 7.31
N GLY A 524 -10.86 -24.52 8.11
CA GLY A 524 -11.00 -25.93 7.74
C GLY A 524 -10.11 -26.33 6.54
N SER A 525 -9.22 -25.46 6.11
CA SER A 525 -8.27 -25.71 5.03
C SER A 525 -7.02 -26.38 5.55
N CYS A 526 -6.43 -27.27 4.76
CA CYS A 526 -5.17 -27.93 5.09
C CYS A 526 -3.98 -27.29 4.40
N ALA A 527 -2.85 -27.22 5.10
CA ALA A 527 -1.57 -26.95 4.50
C ALA A 527 -1.22 -28.04 3.48
N SER A 528 -0.90 -27.65 2.28
CA SER A 528 -0.57 -28.54 1.18
C SER A 528 0.72 -28.12 0.49
N MET A 529 1.51 -29.09 0.04
CA MET A 529 2.78 -28.84 -0.62
C MET A 529 2.66 -29.10 -2.10
N LYS A 530 3.06 -28.14 -2.92
CA LYS A 530 3.02 -28.26 -4.37
C LYS A 530 4.37 -27.93 -4.99
N LEU A 531 4.80 -28.78 -5.89
CA LEU A 531 5.91 -28.45 -6.78
C LEU A 531 5.42 -27.44 -7.81
N MET A 532 5.89 -26.21 -7.68
CA MET A 532 5.69 -25.22 -8.72
C MET A 532 6.94 -25.18 -9.60
N LYS A 533 6.75 -25.33 -10.91
CA LYS A 533 7.79 -24.96 -11.86
C LYS A 533 8.04 -23.47 -11.68
N ALA A 534 9.14 -23.13 -11.04
CA ALA A 534 9.61 -21.77 -11.07
C ALA A 534 10.04 -21.54 -12.52
N ASN A 535 9.33 -20.70 -13.25
CA ASN A 535 10.01 -19.96 -14.33
C ASN A 535 11.23 -19.40 -13.64
N ALA A 536 12.44 -19.67 -14.21
CA ALA A 536 13.69 -19.30 -13.61
C ALA A 536 13.54 -17.88 -13.07
N SER A 537 13.52 -17.73 -11.74
CA SER A 537 13.54 -16.39 -11.13
C SER A 537 14.75 -15.73 -11.75
N PRO A 538 14.63 -14.55 -12.37
CA PRO A 538 15.81 -13.82 -12.76
C PRO A 538 16.69 -13.80 -11.52
N GLY A 539 17.96 -14.26 -11.62
CA GLY A 539 18.84 -14.46 -10.47
C GLY A 539 18.73 -13.25 -9.54
N GLY A 540 18.91 -13.39 -8.24
CA GLY A 540 18.62 -12.40 -7.20
C GLY A 540 19.29 -11.03 -7.36
N VAL A 541 19.57 -10.63 -8.59
CA VAL A 541 20.13 -9.34 -9.02
C VAL A 541 19.16 -8.72 -10.01
N ARG A 542 18.83 -7.44 -9.79
CA ARG A 542 17.99 -6.63 -10.68
C ARG A 542 18.74 -5.38 -11.11
N SER A 543 18.48 -4.90 -12.32
CA SER A 543 18.92 -3.59 -12.78
C SER A 543 17.77 -2.82 -13.42
N TRP A 544 17.68 -1.55 -13.06
CA TRP A 544 16.66 -0.64 -13.52
C TRP A 544 17.31 0.57 -14.15
N ILE A 545 16.71 1.08 -15.23
CA ILE A 545 17.19 2.27 -15.90
C ILE A 545 16.01 3.20 -16.17
N ALA A 546 16.24 4.49 -15.97
CA ALA A 546 15.28 5.55 -16.23
C ALA A 546 15.97 6.73 -16.90
N THR A 547 15.25 7.44 -17.74
CA THR A 547 15.75 8.69 -18.35
C THR A 547 15.16 9.90 -17.64
N GLY A 548 15.94 10.95 -17.53
CA GLY A 548 15.55 12.22 -16.93
C GLY A 548 15.77 13.41 -17.88
N LYS A 549 15.50 14.62 -17.38
CA LYS A 549 15.77 15.86 -18.12
C LYS A 549 17.26 16.06 -18.37
N ASN A 550 17.60 16.83 -19.41
CA ASN A 550 18.96 17.29 -19.71
C ASN A 550 19.99 16.15 -19.87
N GLY A 551 19.63 15.08 -20.59
CA GLY A 551 20.52 13.96 -20.85
C GLY A 551 20.88 13.10 -19.62
N LYS A 552 20.21 13.28 -18.49
CA LYS A 552 20.43 12.43 -17.32
C LYS A 552 19.80 11.06 -17.50
N VAL A 553 20.55 10.03 -17.12
CA VAL A 553 20.09 8.65 -17.06
C VAL A 553 20.34 8.13 -15.63
N TYR A 554 19.36 7.46 -15.08
CA TYR A 554 19.43 6.84 -13.77
C TYR A 554 19.57 5.32 -13.95
N LEU A 555 20.59 4.73 -13.37
CA LEU A 555 20.84 3.29 -13.40
C LEU A 555 20.94 2.76 -11.98
N ALA A 556 20.02 1.88 -11.61
CA ALA A 556 20.01 1.25 -10.30
C ALA A 556 20.37 -0.24 -10.41
N TYR A 557 21.26 -0.69 -9.55
CA TYR A 557 21.55 -2.09 -9.31
C TYR A 557 20.97 -2.50 -7.95
N PHE A 558 20.31 -3.64 -7.92
CA PHE A 558 19.75 -4.21 -6.70
C PHE A 558 20.24 -5.63 -6.51
N ASN A 559 20.66 -5.94 -5.31
CA ASN A 559 21.06 -7.27 -4.89
C ASN A 559 20.02 -7.87 -3.93
N LEU A 560 19.19 -8.75 -4.43
CA LEU A 560 18.17 -9.43 -3.62
C LEU A 560 18.72 -10.69 -2.92
N ASN A 561 20.00 -11.00 -3.09
CA ASN A 561 20.64 -12.14 -2.45
C ASN A 561 21.03 -11.83 -0.99
N PRO A 562 21.10 -12.85 -0.11
CA PRO A 562 21.56 -12.67 1.25
C PRO A 562 23.09 -12.47 1.37
N THR A 563 23.82 -12.40 0.26
CA THR A 563 25.26 -12.22 0.24
C THR A 563 25.65 -11.07 -0.68
N LYS A 564 26.75 -10.43 -0.36
CA LYS A 564 27.35 -9.37 -1.17
C LYS A 564 27.66 -9.86 -2.58
N THR A 565 27.31 -9.08 -3.60
CA THR A 565 27.42 -9.45 -5.01
C THR A 565 28.01 -8.30 -5.83
N VAL A 566 28.89 -8.62 -6.79
CA VAL A 566 29.35 -7.64 -7.77
C VAL A 566 28.38 -7.63 -8.95
N ILE A 567 27.83 -6.47 -9.27
CA ILE A 567 26.91 -6.26 -10.37
C ILE A 567 27.56 -5.33 -11.37
N SER A 568 27.49 -5.68 -12.65
CA SER A 568 28.10 -4.87 -13.72
C SER A 568 27.23 -4.82 -14.98
N THR A 569 27.30 -3.69 -15.68
CA THR A 569 26.68 -3.49 -17.00
C THR A 569 27.70 -2.90 -17.96
N THR A 570 27.74 -3.36 -19.20
CA THR A 570 28.62 -2.80 -20.23
C THR A 570 27.96 -1.62 -20.93
N VAL A 571 28.73 -0.66 -21.41
CA VAL A 571 28.27 0.43 -22.29
C VAL A 571 27.53 -0.12 -23.51
N SER A 572 28.00 -1.21 -24.09
CA SER A 572 27.32 -1.87 -25.22
C SER A 572 25.92 -2.38 -24.85
N SER A 573 25.73 -2.88 -23.63
CA SER A 573 24.39 -3.32 -23.15
C SER A 573 23.46 -2.13 -22.92
N LEU A 574 23.97 -1.03 -22.37
CA LEU A 574 23.20 0.21 -22.19
C LEU A 574 22.79 0.81 -23.54
N SER A 575 23.74 0.91 -24.51
CA SER A 575 23.45 1.43 -25.85
C SER A 575 22.47 0.57 -26.66
N LYS A 576 22.41 -0.74 -26.40
CA LYS A 576 21.38 -1.60 -27.00
C LYS A 576 19.98 -1.33 -26.40
N ALA A 577 19.92 -1.02 -25.10
CA ALA A 577 18.66 -0.70 -24.45
C ALA A 577 18.15 0.70 -24.82
N PHE A 578 19.07 1.65 -25.02
CA PHE A 578 18.77 3.05 -25.36
C PHE A 578 19.66 3.53 -26.52
N PRO A 579 19.32 3.19 -27.76
CA PRO A 579 20.15 3.50 -28.93
C PRO A 579 20.35 5.00 -29.17
N THR A 580 19.49 5.83 -28.64
CA THR A 580 19.53 7.30 -28.78
C THR A 580 20.51 7.99 -27.82
N ILE A 581 21.09 7.26 -26.86
CA ILE A 581 21.98 7.81 -25.84
C ILE A 581 23.42 7.33 -26.10
N ASN A 582 24.35 8.28 -26.20
CA ASN A 582 25.76 7.98 -26.28
C ASN A 582 26.37 7.78 -24.88
N PHE A 583 26.31 6.57 -24.34
CA PHE A 583 26.82 6.25 -23.02
C PHE A 583 28.34 6.39 -22.87
N GLY A 584 29.12 6.35 -23.96
CA GLY A 584 30.57 6.56 -23.92
C GLY A 584 30.96 7.99 -23.55
N SER A 585 30.06 8.96 -23.66
CA SER A 585 30.29 10.36 -23.29
C SER A 585 29.74 10.73 -21.92
N CYS A 586 29.20 9.76 -21.15
CA CYS A 586 28.54 10.06 -19.88
C CYS A 586 29.54 10.13 -18.71
N SER A 587 29.42 11.16 -17.87
CA SER A 587 29.99 11.13 -16.52
C SER A 587 29.08 10.36 -15.58
N CYS A 588 29.65 9.70 -14.58
CA CYS A 588 28.94 8.79 -13.69
C CYS A 588 29.22 9.08 -12.22
N LYS A 589 28.17 9.32 -11.43
CA LYS A 589 28.26 9.50 -9.98
C LYS A 589 27.30 8.54 -9.27
N GLU A 590 27.80 7.85 -8.24
CA GLU A 590 26.95 7.01 -7.38
C GLU A 590 26.32 7.88 -6.29
N VAL A 591 25.01 7.73 -6.09
CA VAL A 591 24.18 8.64 -5.30
C VAL A 591 24.38 8.45 -3.80
N TRP A 592 24.32 7.20 -3.32
CA TRP A 592 24.32 6.92 -1.89
C TRP A 592 25.69 7.16 -1.23
N SER A 593 26.77 6.88 -1.92
CA SER A 593 28.13 7.12 -1.43
C SER A 593 28.70 8.47 -1.84
N GLY A 594 28.08 9.13 -2.82
CA GLY A 594 28.61 10.35 -3.43
C GLY A 594 29.85 10.11 -4.32
N LYS A 595 30.25 8.85 -4.53
CA LYS A 595 31.46 8.50 -5.28
C LYS A 595 31.33 8.90 -6.73
N ASP A 596 32.34 9.63 -7.23
CA ASP A 596 32.49 9.93 -8.66
C ASP A 596 33.26 8.79 -9.35
N TYR A 597 32.68 8.25 -10.40
CA TYR A 597 33.26 7.20 -11.22
C TYR A 597 33.93 7.76 -12.50
N GLY A 598 33.86 9.08 -12.72
CA GLY A 598 34.38 9.73 -13.93
C GLY A 598 33.58 9.37 -15.18
N SER A 599 34.27 9.38 -16.32
CA SER A 599 33.69 9.04 -17.62
C SER A 599 33.47 7.53 -17.77
N LEU A 600 32.31 7.14 -18.26
CA LEU A 600 31.95 5.74 -18.49
C LEU A 600 32.56 5.22 -19.78
N GLN A 601 33.67 4.46 -19.70
CA GLN A 601 34.39 4.00 -20.89
C GLN A 601 33.90 2.65 -21.43
N HIS A 602 33.89 1.59 -20.63
CA HIS A 602 33.58 0.23 -21.08
C HIS A 602 32.48 -0.44 -20.28
N SER A 603 32.52 -0.32 -18.96
CA SER A 603 31.55 -0.94 -18.07
C SER A 603 31.43 -0.16 -16.77
N LEU A 604 30.27 -0.28 -16.13
CA LEU A 604 30.00 0.21 -14.78
C LEU A 604 29.79 -0.98 -13.87
N SER A 605 30.57 -1.04 -12.78
CA SER A 605 30.53 -2.14 -11.82
C SER A 605 30.44 -1.63 -10.40
N ALA A 606 29.62 -2.28 -9.57
CA ALA A 606 29.49 -1.99 -8.16
C ALA A 606 29.45 -3.27 -7.33
N SER A 607 30.06 -3.20 -6.16
CA SER A 607 29.95 -4.23 -5.13
C SER A 607 28.79 -3.87 -4.22
N VAL A 608 27.69 -4.61 -4.33
CA VAL A 608 26.42 -4.33 -3.67
C VAL A 608 26.23 -5.28 -2.48
N ALA A 609 25.95 -4.73 -1.30
CA ALA A 609 25.72 -5.49 -0.08
C ALA A 609 24.52 -6.46 -0.21
N SER A 610 24.36 -7.37 0.74
CA SER A 610 23.14 -8.16 0.89
C SER A 610 21.93 -7.23 0.97
N HIS A 611 20.89 -7.51 0.19
CA HIS A 611 19.64 -6.73 0.09
C HIS A 611 19.84 -5.24 -0.25
N GLY A 612 21.06 -4.85 -0.63
CA GLY A 612 21.45 -3.48 -0.92
C GLY A 612 21.21 -3.07 -2.36
N CYS A 613 21.52 -1.81 -2.64
CA CYS A 613 21.49 -1.24 -3.98
C CYS A 613 22.70 -0.36 -4.25
N ALA A 614 22.93 -0.05 -5.52
CA ALA A 614 23.79 1.04 -5.96
C ALA A 614 23.04 1.83 -7.04
N LEU A 615 23.11 3.14 -6.97
CA LEU A 615 22.38 4.00 -7.84
C LEU A 615 23.26 5.05 -8.46
N PHE A 616 23.23 5.10 -9.77
CA PHE A 616 24.08 5.96 -10.56
C PHE A 616 23.27 7.00 -11.31
N ILE A 617 23.78 8.23 -11.30
CA ILE A 617 23.37 9.27 -12.24
C ILE A 617 24.43 9.33 -13.32
N LEU A 618 24.01 9.08 -14.54
CA LEU A 618 24.80 9.25 -15.74
C LEU A 618 24.39 10.58 -16.38
N THR A 619 25.31 11.50 -16.53
CA THR A 619 25.09 12.76 -17.26
C THR A 619 25.77 12.63 -18.61
N CYS A 620 24.97 12.47 -19.66
CA CYS A 620 25.44 12.21 -21.01
C CYS A 620 25.41 13.51 -21.84
N MET A 621 26.45 13.73 -22.64
CA MET A 621 26.42 14.81 -23.63
C MET A 621 25.40 14.45 -24.71
N THR A 622 24.50 15.37 -24.99
CA THR A 622 23.50 15.28 -26.09
C THR A 622 24.18 15.44 -27.43
#